data_68eeaa2b7ec1981d24534f669527e9c7
#
_entry.id   68eeaa2b7ec1981d24534f669527e9c7
#
_cell.length_a   1.000
_cell.length_b   1.000
_cell.length_c   1.000
_cell.angle_alpha   90.00
_cell.angle_beta   90.00
_cell.angle_gamma   90.00
#
_symmetry.space_group_name_H-M   'P 1'
#
loop_
_entity.id
_entity.type
_entity.pdbx_description
1 polymer ?
#
loop_
_entity_poly.entity_id
_entity_poly.type
_entity_poly.pdbx_seq_one_letter_code
_entity_poly.pdbx_strand_id
1 'polypeptide(L)'
;MKDAYFPQELEKRWQKYYESLGMKAVIIDSSYGIGIDALSSAVREILQEKLLRYKDKGMQGRALKAMIVGIPNVGKSSLINRLAGAKKAKVENRPGVTLAKQWVPTEIGIDLLDMPGVLWPKFEDETVGENLAMTGAIRDAILDTEEIAMILAARLMSSAPNEFMSRYKLTKEETDGLDSYDLFRLVGKKRGFFMSGGEINHMRTAEMLLEEFRSAKIGRITLEEPENANI
;
A
#
# COMPACT_ATOMS: atom_id res chain seq x y z
N MET A 1 2.30 -2.86 -0.77
CA MET A 1 2.09 -1.92 -1.88
C MET A 1 3.47 -1.49 -2.38
N LYS A 2 4.03 -2.14 -3.37
CA LYS A 2 5.36 -1.77 -3.84
C LYS A 2 5.34 -0.60 -4.81
N ASP A 3 4.29 -0.42 -5.58
CA ASP A 3 4.31 0.47 -6.73
C ASP A 3 2.93 1.05 -7.10
N ALA A 4 1.92 0.92 -6.24
CA ALA A 4 0.67 1.64 -6.40
C ALA A 4 0.91 3.13 -6.07
N TYR A 5 1.43 3.84 -7.03
CA TYR A 5 1.63 5.27 -6.95
C TYR A 5 0.29 5.98 -7.06
N PHE A 6 -0.07 6.68 -6.01
CA PHE A 6 -1.19 7.60 -6.09
C PHE A 6 -0.93 8.66 -7.18
N PRO A 7 -1.95 9.12 -7.90
CA PRO A 7 -1.85 10.35 -8.66
C PRO A 7 -1.39 11.49 -7.74
N GLN A 8 -0.43 12.31 -8.16
CA GLN A 8 0.17 13.35 -7.30
C GLN A 8 -0.86 14.30 -6.66
N GLU A 9 -1.97 14.57 -7.34
CA GLU A 9 -3.06 15.39 -6.81
C GLU A 9 -3.75 14.71 -5.62
N LEU A 10 -3.92 13.40 -5.68
CA LEU A 10 -4.58 12.64 -4.62
C LEU A 10 -3.68 12.47 -3.39
N GLU A 11 -2.36 12.35 -3.57
CA GLU A 11 -1.39 12.39 -2.46
C GLU A 11 -1.53 13.67 -1.66
N LYS A 12 -1.64 14.83 -2.35
CA LYS A 12 -1.84 16.13 -1.71
C LYS A 12 -3.19 16.24 -1.01
N ARG A 13 -4.25 15.63 -1.56
CA ARG A 13 -5.57 15.59 -0.91
C ARG A 13 -5.50 14.78 0.39
N TRP A 14 -4.88 13.60 0.39
CA TRP A 14 -4.64 12.80 1.58
C TRP A 14 -3.77 13.54 2.60
N GLN A 15 -2.72 14.21 2.17
CA GLN A 15 -1.87 15.02 3.04
C GLN A 15 -2.70 16.08 3.76
N LYS A 16 -3.47 16.89 3.04
CA LYS A 16 -4.35 17.92 3.62
C LYS A 16 -5.39 17.31 4.57
N TYR A 17 -5.97 16.16 4.20
CA TYR A 17 -6.93 15.46 5.06
C TYR A 17 -6.31 15.12 6.43
N TYR A 18 -5.15 14.50 6.47
CA TYR A 18 -4.48 14.17 7.72
C TYR A 18 -4.02 15.42 8.48
N GLU A 19 -3.57 16.45 7.79
CA GLU A 19 -3.21 17.73 8.41
C GLU A 19 -4.44 18.40 9.06
N SER A 20 -5.62 18.30 8.45
CA SER A 20 -6.88 18.80 9.04
C SER A 20 -7.27 18.06 10.33
N LEU A 21 -6.82 16.82 10.49
CA LEU A 21 -6.98 16.04 11.72
C LEU A 21 -5.91 16.35 12.79
N GLY A 22 -5.06 17.37 12.57
CA GLY A 22 -3.98 17.75 13.48
C GLY A 22 -2.75 16.84 13.41
N MET A 23 -2.60 16.05 12.39
CA MET A 23 -1.43 15.20 12.16
C MET A 23 -0.42 15.91 11.28
N LYS A 24 0.87 15.58 11.43
CA LYS A 24 1.90 16.00 10.47
C LYS A 24 1.98 14.94 9.38
N ALA A 25 1.59 15.27 8.17
CA ALA A 25 1.58 14.36 7.03
C ALA A 25 2.77 14.59 6.10
N VAL A 26 3.47 13.52 5.73
CA VAL A 26 4.64 13.56 4.83
C VAL A 26 4.49 12.51 3.76
N ILE A 27 4.61 12.91 2.51
CA ILE A 27 4.62 11.99 1.36
C ILE A 27 6.03 11.41 1.22
N ILE A 28 6.13 10.08 1.20
CA ILE A 28 7.41 9.37 1.19
C ILE A 28 7.39 8.26 0.13
N ASP A 29 8.48 8.15 -0.63
CA ASP A 29 8.82 6.96 -1.39
C ASP A 29 10.08 6.31 -0.79
N SER A 30 9.89 5.23 -0.05
CA SER A 30 11.00 4.52 0.60
C SER A 30 11.94 3.83 -0.39
N SER A 31 11.46 3.47 -1.58
CA SER A 31 12.25 2.79 -2.61
C SER A 31 13.26 3.74 -3.25
N TYR A 32 12.83 4.94 -3.56
CA TYR A 32 13.66 5.98 -4.16
C TYR A 32 14.27 6.97 -3.16
N GLY A 33 13.81 6.95 -1.89
CA GLY A 33 14.29 7.86 -0.83
C GLY A 33 13.69 9.26 -0.91
N ILE A 34 12.62 9.44 -1.67
CA ILE A 34 11.92 10.72 -1.78
C ILE A 34 11.20 11.02 -0.45
N GLY A 35 11.28 12.26 0.02
CA GLY A 35 10.57 12.71 1.23
C GLY A 35 11.24 12.34 2.56
N ILE A 36 12.41 11.66 2.56
CA ILE A 36 13.11 11.26 3.79
C ILE A 36 13.58 12.47 4.60
N ASP A 37 14.09 13.52 3.93
CA ASP A 37 14.52 14.75 4.60
C ASP A 37 13.32 15.50 5.19
N ALA A 38 12.19 15.52 4.50
CA ALA A 38 10.96 16.09 5.00
C ALA A 38 10.44 15.34 6.23
N LEU A 39 10.53 14.01 6.25
CA LEU A 39 10.22 13.20 7.43
C LEU A 39 11.15 13.54 8.60
N SER A 40 12.45 13.62 8.35
CA SER A 40 13.44 13.95 9.37
C SER A 40 13.18 15.34 9.98
N SER A 41 12.80 16.30 9.16
CA SER A 41 12.44 17.66 9.58
C SER A 41 11.15 17.67 10.39
N ALA A 42 10.10 16.97 9.92
CA ALA A 42 8.82 16.85 10.61
C ALA A 42 8.97 16.21 12.00
N VAL A 43 9.78 15.17 12.11
CA VAL A 43 10.04 14.50 13.40
C VAL A 43 10.77 15.42 14.37
N ARG A 44 11.76 16.19 13.91
CA ARG A 44 12.47 17.16 14.75
C ARG A 44 11.54 18.27 15.24
N GLU A 45 10.67 18.78 14.37
CA GLU A 45 9.67 19.79 14.70
C GLU A 45 8.72 19.28 15.81
N ILE A 46 8.11 18.10 15.62
CA ILE A 46 7.18 17.49 16.57
C ILE A 46 7.86 17.23 17.94
N LEU A 47 9.14 16.85 17.92
CA LEU A 47 9.87 16.46 19.12
C LEU A 47 10.75 17.57 19.70
N GLN A 48 10.67 18.79 19.18
CA GLN A 48 11.50 19.93 19.57
C GLN A 48 11.47 20.18 21.08
N GLU A 49 10.31 20.23 21.69
CA GLU A 49 10.18 20.41 23.14
C GLU A 49 10.86 19.30 23.94
N LYS A 50 10.72 18.05 23.48
CA LYS A 50 11.34 16.90 24.13
C LYS A 50 12.86 16.95 24.02
N LEU A 51 13.38 17.36 22.87
CA LEU A 51 14.82 17.58 22.65
C LEU A 51 15.39 18.66 23.55
N LEU A 52 14.66 19.78 23.70
CA LEU A 52 15.05 20.87 24.63
C LEU A 52 15.12 20.35 26.07
N ARG A 53 14.07 19.65 26.54
CA ARG A 53 14.05 19.06 27.90
C ARG A 53 15.21 18.07 28.13
N TYR A 54 15.63 17.31 27.10
CA TYR A 54 16.79 16.42 27.20
C TYR A 54 18.09 17.22 27.32
N LYS A 55 18.21 18.32 26.57
CA LYS A 55 19.37 19.23 26.66
C LYS A 55 19.50 19.83 28.04
N ASP A 56 18.41 20.36 28.60
CA ASP A 56 18.37 20.99 29.94
C ASP A 56 18.73 20.00 31.05
N LYS A 57 18.44 18.72 30.89
CA LYS A 57 18.77 17.65 31.84
C LYS A 57 20.15 17.02 31.63
N GLY A 58 20.99 17.60 30.75
CA GLY A 58 22.31 17.04 30.43
C GLY A 58 22.31 15.72 29.67
N MET A 59 21.14 15.30 29.14
CA MET A 59 20.96 14.06 28.37
C MET A 59 21.16 14.30 26.86
N GLN A 60 22.14 15.11 26.48
CA GLN A 60 22.46 15.40 25.11
C GLN A 60 22.92 14.11 24.41
N GLY A 61 22.44 13.89 23.17
CA GLY A 61 22.79 12.70 22.39
C GLY A 61 21.97 11.45 22.66
N ARG A 62 21.01 11.51 23.59
CA ARG A 62 20.07 10.39 23.79
C ARG A 62 19.14 10.25 22.58
N ALA A 63 19.14 9.09 21.96
CA ALA A 63 18.25 8.79 20.86
C ALA A 63 16.78 8.88 21.29
N LEU A 64 15.97 9.52 20.46
CA LEU A 64 14.52 9.53 20.64
C LEU A 64 13.96 8.16 20.25
N LYS A 65 12.95 7.71 20.97
CA LYS A 65 12.27 6.45 20.68
C LYS A 65 10.95 6.72 19.99
N ALA A 66 10.73 6.10 18.83
CA ALA A 66 9.48 6.13 18.11
C ALA A 66 9.08 4.71 17.67
N MET A 67 7.80 4.52 17.42
CA MET A 67 7.26 3.24 16.95
C MET A 67 6.67 3.45 15.56
N ILE A 68 6.95 2.51 14.65
CA ILE A 68 6.30 2.46 13.35
C ILE A 68 5.13 1.47 13.42
N VAL A 69 3.94 1.97 13.10
CA VAL A 69 2.71 1.19 13.04
C VAL A 69 2.11 1.25 11.64
N GLY A 70 1.34 0.25 11.28
CA GLY A 70 0.60 0.18 10.03
C GLY A 70 0.27 -1.26 9.65
N ILE A 71 -0.62 -1.41 8.66
CA ILE A 71 -1.02 -2.70 8.12
C ILE A 71 0.16 -3.44 7.46
N PRO A 72 0.06 -4.75 7.22
CA PRO A 72 1.09 -5.50 6.48
C PRO A 72 1.36 -4.93 5.08
N ASN A 73 2.57 -5.11 4.58
CA ASN A 73 3.00 -4.80 3.21
C ASN A 73 2.94 -3.32 2.76
N VAL A 74 2.75 -2.36 3.67
CA VAL A 74 2.74 -0.91 3.34
C VAL A 74 4.13 -0.26 3.26
N GLY A 75 5.20 -1.05 3.44
CA GLY A 75 6.57 -0.54 3.30
C GLY A 75 7.23 -0.13 4.61
N LYS A 76 6.70 -0.48 5.80
CA LYS A 76 7.32 -0.15 7.10
C LYS A 76 8.79 -0.52 7.19
N SER A 77 9.12 -1.79 6.93
CA SER A 77 10.51 -2.27 7.00
C SER A 77 11.39 -1.66 5.91
N SER A 78 10.84 -1.30 4.75
CA SER A 78 11.55 -0.56 3.71
C SER A 78 11.93 0.83 4.18
N LEU A 79 11.00 1.54 4.84
CA LEU A 79 11.25 2.86 5.44
C LEU A 79 12.30 2.77 6.55
N ILE A 80 12.18 1.80 7.46
CA ILE A 80 13.14 1.57 8.54
C ILE A 80 14.54 1.34 7.97
N ASN A 81 14.68 0.47 6.96
CA ASN A 81 15.96 0.20 6.32
C ASN A 81 16.57 1.44 5.65
N ARG A 82 15.74 2.26 5.04
CA ARG A 82 16.16 3.53 4.44
C ARG A 82 16.69 4.50 5.49
N LEU A 83 15.97 4.64 6.61
CA LEU A 83 16.36 5.53 7.70
C LEU A 83 17.57 5.02 8.49
N ALA A 84 17.80 3.72 8.52
CA ALA A 84 18.93 3.09 9.19
C ALA A 84 20.23 3.12 8.38
N GLY A 85 20.21 3.57 7.12
CA GLY A 85 21.38 3.58 6.23
C GLY A 85 21.94 2.20 5.90
N ALA A 86 21.40 1.12 6.46
CA ALA A 86 21.83 -0.26 6.22
C ALA A 86 20.61 -1.20 6.25
N LYS A 87 20.72 -2.39 5.64
CA LYS A 87 19.65 -3.41 5.66
C LYS A 87 19.58 -4.10 7.02
N LYS A 88 19.01 -3.44 8.01
CA LYS A 88 18.88 -3.95 9.38
C LYS A 88 17.55 -4.62 9.67
N ALA A 89 16.51 -4.36 8.89
CA ALA A 89 15.22 -5.04 8.97
C ALA A 89 15.02 -5.96 7.74
N LYS A 90 14.43 -7.13 7.95
CA LYS A 90 14.09 -8.02 6.82
C LYS A 90 12.96 -7.39 6.00
N VAL A 91 13.19 -7.27 4.70
CA VAL A 91 12.19 -6.80 3.74
C VAL A 91 11.79 -7.95 2.84
N GLU A 92 10.56 -8.39 2.94
CA GLU A 92 9.93 -9.33 2.02
C GLU A 92 8.53 -8.83 1.67
N ASN A 93 8.05 -9.23 0.49
CA ASN A 93 6.74 -8.82 -0.02
C ASN A 93 5.60 -9.73 0.46
N ARG A 94 5.78 -10.42 1.59
CA ARG A 94 4.79 -11.34 2.12
C ARG A 94 4.26 -10.82 3.46
N PRO A 95 2.95 -10.94 3.74
CA PRO A 95 2.40 -10.62 5.05
C PRO A 95 3.10 -11.43 6.15
N GLY A 96 3.45 -10.77 7.28
CA GLY A 96 4.01 -11.44 8.45
C GLY A 96 5.52 -11.65 8.46
N VAL A 97 6.29 -10.90 7.65
CA VAL A 97 7.76 -11.01 7.63
C VAL A 97 8.42 -10.54 8.92
N THR A 98 7.93 -9.44 9.50
CA THR A 98 8.40 -8.98 10.82
C THR A 98 7.74 -9.83 11.89
N LEU A 99 8.45 -10.82 12.39
CA LEU A 99 7.94 -11.81 13.38
C LEU A 99 8.06 -11.32 14.83
N ALA A 100 9.00 -10.42 15.12
CA ALA A 100 9.27 -9.94 16.46
C ALA A 100 9.54 -8.44 16.48
N LYS A 101 9.26 -7.82 17.63
CA LYS A 101 9.61 -6.41 17.89
C LYS A 101 11.12 -6.26 17.98
N GLN A 102 11.66 -5.28 17.25
CA GLN A 102 13.09 -4.96 17.31
C GLN A 102 13.32 -3.45 17.28
N TRP A 103 14.31 -2.98 18.04
CA TRP A 103 14.76 -1.59 17.98
C TRP A 103 15.83 -1.45 16.90
N VAL A 104 15.63 -0.50 16.01
CA VAL A 104 16.55 -0.20 14.92
C VAL A 104 17.01 1.25 15.06
N PRO A 105 18.29 1.50 15.35
CA PRO A 105 18.86 2.84 15.36
C PRO A 105 18.87 3.41 13.93
N THR A 106 18.59 4.70 13.80
CA THR A 106 18.55 5.38 12.51
C THR A 106 19.57 6.53 12.45
N GLU A 107 19.94 6.93 11.24
CA GLU A 107 20.87 8.04 11.01
C GLU A 107 20.26 9.41 11.39
N ILE A 108 18.95 9.49 11.53
CA ILE A 108 18.25 10.73 11.94
C ILE A 108 18.18 10.92 13.45
N GLY A 109 18.85 10.06 14.25
CA GLY A 109 18.93 10.17 15.72
C GLY A 109 17.68 9.64 16.46
N ILE A 110 16.92 8.76 15.83
CA ILE A 110 15.74 8.11 16.39
C ILE A 110 15.95 6.60 16.40
N ASP A 111 15.67 5.95 17.52
CA ASP A 111 15.55 4.49 17.56
C ASP A 111 14.10 4.13 17.19
N LEU A 112 13.91 3.40 16.11
CA LEU A 112 12.61 2.96 15.64
C LEU A 112 12.30 1.56 16.15
N LEU A 113 11.12 1.39 16.75
CA LEU A 113 10.60 0.08 17.06
C LEU A 113 9.86 -0.45 15.82
N ASP A 114 10.45 -1.47 15.18
CA ASP A 114 9.79 -2.22 14.11
C ASP A 114 8.77 -3.17 14.72
N MET A 115 7.53 -3.03 14.28
CA MET A 115 6.40 -3.81 14.72
C MET A 115 5.85 -4.64 13.57
N PRO A 116 5.43 -5.90 13.82
CA PRO A 116 4.63 -6.63 12.86
C PRO A 116 3.45 -5.80 12.38
N GLY A 117 3.11 -5.91 11.10
CA GLY A 117 1.87 -5.31 10.60
C GLY A 117 0.66 -5.93 11.30
N VAL A 118 -0.26 -5.09 11.74
CA VAL A 118 -1.45 -5.50 12.47
C VAL A 118 -2.68 -5.17 11.65
N LEU A 119 -3.60 -6.13 11.56
CA LEU A 119 -4.94 -5.96 11.01
C LEU A 119 -5.98 -6.17 12.10
N TRP A 120 -7.14 -5.58 11.94
CA TRP A 120 -8.29 -5.85 12.80
C TRP A 120 -8.74 -7.31 12.64
N PRO A 121 -9.23 -7.95 13.69
CA PRO A 121 -9.75 -9.32 13.61
C PRO A 121 -10.99 -9.45 12.74
N LYS A 122 -11.75 -8.37 12.61
CA LYS A 122 -12.98 -8.29 11.81
C LYS A 122 -13.10 -6.89 11.23
N PHE A 123 -13.48 -6.81 9.97
CA PHE A 123 -13.81 -5.56 9.28
C PHE A 123 -15.32 -5.34 9.39
N GLU A 124 -15.74 -4.15 9.83
CA GLU A 124 -17.15 -3.76 9.88
C GLU A 124 -17.65 -3.40 8.48
N ASP A 125 -16.77 -2.86 7.65
CA ASP A 125 -17.02 -2.49 6.25
C ASP A 125 -16.33 -3.53 5.33
N GLU A 126 -17.11 -4.22 4.52
CA GLU A 126 -16.64 -5.19 3.54
C GLU A 126 -15.70 -4.55 2.52
N THR A 127 -15.97 -3.28 2.12
CA THR A 127 -15.13 -2.52 1.19
C THR A 127 -13.70 -2.38 1.69
N VAL A 128 -13.54 -2.13 2.99
CA VAL A 128 -12.21 -2.06 3.63
C VAL A 128 -11.51 -3.42 3.55
N GLY A 129 -12.23 -4.50 3.83
CA GLY A 129 -11.72 -5.87 3.72
C GLY A 129 -11.25 -6.21 2.32
N GLU A 130 -12.06 -5.89 1.31
CA GLU A 130 -11.74 -6.08 -0.11
C GLU A 130 -10.52 -5.25 -0.54
N ASN A 131 -10.44 -3.97 -0.15
CA ASN A 131 -9.30 -3.11 -0.46
C ASN A 131 -8.00 -3.65 0.15
N LEU A 132 -8.06 -4.16 1.38
CA LEU A 132 -6.92 -4.79 2.05
C LEU A 132 -6.49 -6.10 1.36
N ALA A 133 -7.45 -6.88 0.86
CA ALA A 133 -7.19 -8.09 0.08
C ALA A 133 -6.56 -7.74 -1.28
N MET A 134 -7.16 -6.82 -2.03
CA MET A 134 -6.65 -6.37 -3.34
C MET A 134 -5.22 -5.82 -3.24
N THR A 135 -4.91 -5.08 -2.19
CA THR A 135 -3.58 -4.49 -1.97
C THR A 135 -2.56 -5.46 -1.34
N GLY A 136 -2.96 -6.69 -1.03
CA GLY A 136 -2.09 -7.72 -0.45
C GLY A 136 -1.72 -7.50 1.01
N ALA A 137 -2.50 -6.71 1.76
CA ALA A 137 -2.36 -6.59 3.20
C ALA A 137 -2.85 -7.85 3.92
N ILE A 138 -3.81 -8.57 3.33
CA ILE A 138 -4.28 -9.89 3.75
C ILE A 138 -3.55 -10.96 2.93
N ARG A 139 -3.28 -12.12 3.53
CA ARG A 139 -2.63 -13.24 2.84
C ARG A 139 -3.59 -13.87 1.84
N ASP A 140 -3.16 -14.05 0.60
CA ASP A 140 -3.97 -14.67 -0.45
C ASP A 140 -4.42 -16.10 -0.07
N ALA A 141 -3.63 -16.83 0.69
CA ALA A 141 -3.93 -18.19 1.14
C ALA A 141 -5.20 -18.34 2.01
N ILE A 142 -5.76 -17.25 2.52
CA ILE A 142 -6.99 -17.24 3.34
C ILE A 142 -8.15 -16.54 2.65
N LEU A 143 -7.97 -16.15 1.39
CA LEU A 143 -8.96 -15.41 0.59
C LEU A 143 -9.50 -16.31 -0.52
N ASP A 144 -10.72 -16.06 -0.93
CA ASP A 144 -11.17 -16.45 -2.26
C ASP A 144 -10.54 -15.49 -3.28
N THR A 145 -9.39 -15.92 -3.81
CA THR A 145 -8.58 -15.11 -4.71
C THR A 145 -9.31 -14.81 -6.02
N GLU A 146 -10.16 -15.73 -6.48
CA GLU A 146 -10.96 -15.56 -7.69
C GLU A 146 -12.03 -14.50 -7.48
N GLU A 147 -12.76 -14.56 -6.36
CA GLU A 147 -13.78 -13.56 -6.00
C GLU A 147 -13.18 -12.16 -5.89
N ILE A 148 -12.07 -12.01 -5.15
CA ILE A 148 -11.38 -10.72 -5.00
C ILE A 148 -10.90 -10.16 -6.36
N ALA A 149 -10.43 -11.02 -7.26
CA ALA A 149 -10.02 -10.59 -8.60
C ALA A 149 -11.20 -10.18 -9.48
N MET A 150 -12.34 -10.84 -9.37
CA MET A 150 -13.58 -10.43 -10.07
C MET A 150 -14.06 -9.06 -9.59
N ILE A 151 -14.10 -8.84 -8.29
CA ILE A 151 -14.45 -7.53 -7.71
C ILE A 151 -13.46 -6.45 -8.16
N LEU A 152 -12.15 -6.77 -8.16
CA LEU A 152 -11.12 -5.85 -8.65
C LEU A 152 -11.33 -5.48 -10.13
N ALA A 153 -11.64 -6.45 -11.00
CA ALA A 153 -11.89 -6.19 -12.41
C ALA A 153 -13.06 -5.21 -12.60
N ALA A 154 -14.17 -5.41 -11.88
CA ALA A 154 -15.33 -4.53 -11.92
C ALA A 154 -14.99 -3.11 -11.41
N ARG A 155 -14.25 -3.00 -10.31
CA ARG A 155 -13.80 -1.69 -9.78
C ARG A 155 -12.88 -0.95 -10.74
N LEU A 156 -11.90 -1.66 -11.33
CA LEU A 156 -11.01 -1.06 -12.31
C LEU A 156 -11.74 -0.59 -13.56
N MET A 157 -12.72 -1.36 -14.02
CA MET A 157 -13.55 -0.96 -15.15
C MET A 157 -14.40 0.28 -14.84
N SER A 158 -14.83 0.46 -13.58
CA SER A 158 -15.59 1.63 -13.14
C SER A 158 -14.71 2.87 -12.90
N SER A 159 -13.57 2.71 -12.19
CA SER A 159 -12.76 3.84 -11.70
C SER A 159 -11.62 4.22 -12.63
N ALA A 160 -11.09 3.28 -13.42
CA ALA A 160 -9.94 3.49 -14.32
C ALA A 160 -10.11 2.69 -15.63
N PRO A 161 -11.22 2.90 -16.38
CA PRO A 161 -11.52 2.08 -17.56
C PRO A 161 -10.46 2.16 -18.64
N ASN A 162 -9.87 3.33 -18.85
CA ASN A 162 -8.87 3.53 -19.92
C ASN A 162 -7.60 2.72 -19.66
N GLU A 163 -7.08 2.75 -18.43
CA GLU A 163 -5.89 2.01 -17.98
C GLU A 163 -6.15 0.51 -18.06
N PHE A 164 -7.30 0.07 -17.55
CA PHE A 164 -7.70 -1.33 -17.54
C PHE A 164 -7.88 -1.89 -18.94
N MET A 165 -8.65 -1.23 -19.80
CA MET A 165 -8.85 -1.65 -21.18
C MET A 165 -7.56 -1.63 -21.99
N SER A 166 -6.74 -0.59 -21.83
CA SER A 166 -5.43 -0.51 -22.50
C SER A 166 -4.52 -1.67 -22.11
N ARG A 167 -4.45 -1.98 -20.81
CA ARG A 167 -3.59 -3.05 -20.29
C ARG A 167 -3.93 -4.43 -20.86
N TYR A 168 -5.22 -4.73 -20.99
CA TYR A 168 -5.69 -6.04 -21.46
C TYR A 168 -6.14 -6.03 -22.92
N LYS A 169 -5.96 -4.93 -23.64
CA LYS A 169 -6.37 -4.76 -25.06
C LYS A 169 -7.86 -5.05 -25.26
N LEU A 170 -8.68 -4.55 -24.35
CA LEU A 170 -10.13 -4.65 -24.40
C LEU A 170 -10.68 -3.48 -25.23
N THR A 171 -11.78 -3.73 -25.96
CA THR A 171 -12.53 -2.68 -26.63
C THR A 171 -13.82 -2.38 -25.86
N LYS A 172 -14.39 -1.20 -26.10
CA LYS A 172 -15.63 -0.79 -25.45
C LYS A 172 -16.78 -1.74 -25.83
N GLU A 173 -16.83 -2.18 -27.08
CA GLU A 173 -17.83 -3.11 -27.58
C GLU A 173 -17.73 -4.49 -26.93
N GLU A 174 -16.51 -4.92 -26.59
CA GLU A 174 -16.29 -6.21 -25.91
C GLU A 174 -16.66 -6.16 -24.44
N THR A 175 -16.65 -4.99 -23.80
CA THR A 175 -16.91 -4.82 -22.36
C THR A 175 -18.31 -4.33 -22.06
N ASP A 176 -19.07 -3.88 -23.06
CA ASP A 176 -20.41 -3.33 -22.87
C ASP A 176 -21.38 -4.38 -22.35
N GLY A 177 -22.03 -4.06 -21.24
CA GLY A 177 -23.03 -4.94 -20.61
C GLY A 177 -22.47 -6.19 -19.91
N LEU A 178 -21.14 -6.38 -19.81
CA LEU A 178 -20.56 -7.49 -19.09
C LEU A 178 -20.69 -7.29 -17.57
N ASP A 179 -21.01 -8.39 -16.87
CA ASP A 179 -20.88 -8.43 -15.42
C ASP A 179 -19.41 -8.65 -14.99
N SER A 180 -19.17 -8.69 -13.67
CA SER A 180 -17.81 -8.84 -13.11
C SER A 180 -17.16 -10.17 -13.48
N TYR A 181 -17.95 -11.25 -13.56
CA TYR A 181 -17.47 -12.58 -13.92
C TYR A 181 -17.06 -12.66 -15.38
N ASP A 182 -17.90 -12.19 -16.29
CA ASP A 182 -17.63 -12.21 -17.73
C ASP A 182 -16.47 -11.26 -18.09
N LEU A 183 -16.37 -10.10 -17.42
CA LEU A 183 -15.24 -9.19 -17.57
C LEU A 183 -13.93 -9.86 -17.15
N PHE A 184 -13.94 -10.54 -15.99
CA PHE A 184 -12.79 -11.30 -15.49
C PHE A 184 -12.38 -12.41 -16.47
N ARG A 185 -13.34 -13.19 -16.99
CA ARG A 185 -13.09 -14.23 -17.99
C ARG A 185 -12.53 -13.65 -19.29
N LEU A 186 -13.03 -12.49 -19.72
CA LEU A 186 -12.51 -11.80 -20.91
C LEU A 186 -11.03 -11.44 -20.75
N VAL A 187 -10.62 -10.97 -19.57
CA VAL A 187 -9.21 -10.71 -19.24
C VAL A 187 -8.38 -12.00 -19.39
N GLY A 188 -8.84 -13.12 -18.81
CA GLY A 188 -8.17 -14.42 -18.93
C GLY A 188 -8.04 -14.88 -20.39
N LYS A 189 -9.12 -14.71 -21.18
CA LYS A 189 -9.12 -14.99 -22.62
C LYS A 189 -8.10 -14.16 -23.38
N LYS A 190 -8.05 -12.85 -23.14
CA LYS A 190 -7.08 -11.92 -23.78
C LYS A 190 -5.63 -12.24 -23.42
N ARG A 191 -5.40 -12.82 -22.24
CA ARG A 191 -4.08 -13.31 -21.78
C ARG A 191 -3.75 -14.71 -22.27
N GLY A 192 -4.69 -15.41 -22.90
CA GLY A 192 -4.49 -16.77 -23.38
C GLY A 192 -4.39 -17.80 -22.25
N PHE A 193 -5.03 -17.56 -21.11
CA PHE A 193 -4.99 -18.46 -19.96
C PHE A 193 -6.08 -19.54 -20.10
N PHE A 194 -5.79 -20.55 -20.90
CA PHE A 194 -6.69 -21.68 -21.11
C PHE A 194 -6.17 -22.93 -20.40
N MET A 195 -7.10 -23.76 -19.93
CA MET A 195 -6.86 -25.13 -19.48
C MET A 195 -7.06 -26.12 -20.62
N SER A 196 -6.72 -27.39 -20.38
CA SER A 196 -7.10 -28.50 -21.27
C SER A 196 -8.63 -28.49 -21.41
N GLY A 197 -9.12 -28.46 -22.67
CA GLY A 197 -10.55 -28.36 -22.96
C GLY A 197 -11.03 -26.96 -23.34
N GLY A 198 -10.15 -25.94 -23.28
CA GLY A 198 -10.45 -24.58 -23.77
C GLY A 198 -11.15 -23.67 -22.75
N GLU A 199 -11.33 -24.15 -21.52
CA GLU A 199 -11.86 -23.33 -20.43
C GLU A 199 -10.80 -22.34 -19.91
N ILE A 200 -11.26 -21.20 -19.37
CA ILE A 200 -10.38 -20.20 -18.78
C ILE A 200 -9.80 -20.72 -17.45
N ASN A 201 -8.50 -20.57 -17.28
CA ASN A 201 -7.84 -20.84 -16.01
C ASN A 201 -8.08 -19.65 -15.06
N HIS A 202 -9.11 -19.76 -14.24
CA HIS A 202 -9.56 -18.69 -13.32
C HIS A 202 -8.48 -18.34 -12.29
N MET A 203 -7.88 -19.35 -11.64
CA MET A 203 -6.84 -19.12 -10.63
C MET A 203 -5.67 -18.33 -11.20
N ARG A 204 -5.15 -18.74 -12.35
CA ARG A 204 -4.05 -18.04 -13.03
C ARG A 204 -4.44 -16.61 -13.45
N THR A 205 -5.69 -16.41 -13.84
CA THR A 205 -6.22 -15.08 -14.21
C THR A 205 -6.28 -14.19 -12.97
N ALA A 206 -6.75 -14.71 -11.84
CA ALA A 206 -6.87 -14.01 -10.59
C ALA A 206 -5.51 -13.59 -10.02
N GLU A 207 -4.58 -14.54 -9.92
CA GLU A 207 -3.21 -14.28 -9.47
C GLU A 207 -2.53 -13.20 -10.31
N MET A 208 -2.63 -13.28 -11.63
CA MET A 208 -2.06 -12.30 -12.55
C MET A 208 -2.68 -10.93 -12.37
N LEU A 209 -4.01 -10.83 -12.28
CA LEU A 209 -4.72 -9.56 -12.15
C LEU A 209 -4.35 -8.83 -10.85
N LEU A 210 -4.34 -9.56 -9.73
CA LEU A 210 -3.94 -9.02 -8.43
C LEU A 210 -2.46 -8.60 -8.42
N GLU A 211 -1.57 -9.42 -8.97
CA GLU A 211 -0.15 -9.07 -9.07
C GLU A 211 0.08 -7.82 -9.93
N GLU A 212 -0.58 -7.72 -11.09
CA GLU A 212 -0.45 -6.57 -11.99
C GLU A 212 -1.03 -5.29 -11.39
N PHE A 213 -2.10 -5.40 -10.62
CA PHE A 213 -2.63 -4.28 -9.84
C PHE A 213 -1.63 -3.84 -8.74
N ARG A 214 -1.17 -4.77 -7.91
CA ARG A 214 -0.23 -4.51 -6.80
C ARG A 214 1.12 -3.98 -7.26
N SER A 215 1.54 -4.30 -8.49
CA SER A 215 2.78 -3.83 -9.11
C SER A 215 2.59 -2.59 -10.00
N ALA A 216 1.41 -1.96 -9.98
CA ALA A 216 1.04 -0.80 -10.80
C ALA A 216 1.23 -0.99 -12.32
N LYS A 217 1.25 -2.22 -12.81
CA LYS A 217 1.33 -2.53 -14.26
C LYS A 217 0.06 -2.13 -15.02
N ILE A 218 -1.09 -2.05 -14.33
CA ILE A 218 -2.35 -1.58 -14.90
C ILE A 218 -2.37 -0.06 -14.96
N GLY A 219 -1.85 0.60 -13.92
CA GLY A 219 -1.79 2.04 -13.76
C GLY A 219 -1.62 2.43 -12.29
N ARG A 220 -1.46 3.72 -12.05
CA ARG A 220 -1.44 4.30 -10.70
C ARG A 220 -2.87 4.58 -10.27
N ILE A 221 -3.48 3.62 -9.61
CA ILE A 221 -4.91 3.62 -9.28
C ILE A 221 -5.08 3.53 -7.78
N THR A 222 -5.89 4.42 -7.19
CA THR A 222 -6.33 4.32 -5.81
C THR A 222 -7.71 3.65 -5.74
N LEU A 223 -7.95 2.95 -4.64
CA LEU A 223 -9.25 2.35 -4.34
C LEU A 223 -10.11 3.24 -3.44
N GLU A 224 -9.52 4.28 -2.85
CA GLU A 224 -10.18 5.17 -1.90
C GLU A 224 -9.75 6.62 -2.11
N GLU A 225 -10.65 7.53 -1.78
CA GLU A 225 -10.41 8.97 -1.73
C GLU A 225 -10.75 9.50 -0.34
N PRO A 226 -10.10 10.56 0.16
CA PRO A 226 -10.47 11.15 1.44
C PRO A 226 -11.86 11.80 1.33
N GLU A 227 -12.79 11.42 2.24
CA GLU A 227 -14.20 11.76 2.18
C GLU A 227 -14.51 13.28 2.21
N ASN A 228 -13.63 14.13 2.64
CA ASN A 228 -13.84 15.58 2.75
C ASN A 228 -12.72 16.41 2.15
N ALA A 229 -12.14 15.98 1.05
CA ALA A 229 -11.08 16.73 0.38
C ALA A 229 -11.60 17.87 -0.52
N ASN A 230 -12.81 18.33 -0.33
CA ASN A 230 -13.27 19.63 -0.83
C ASN A 230 -12.78 20.73 0.13
N ILE A 231 -11.49 21.04 0.06
CA ILE A 231 -10.88 22.24 0.64
C ILE A 231 -10.29 23.03 -0.51
#